data_89a7abbf3553d9ff760e5f8247388c12
#
_entry.id   89a7abbf3553d9ff760e5f8247388c12
#
_cell.length_a   1.000
_cell.length_b   1.000
_cell.length_c   1.000
_cell.angle_alpha   90.00
_cell.angle_beta   90.00
_cell.angle_gamma   90.00
#
_symmetry.space_group_name_H-M   'P 1'
#
loop_
_entity.id
_entity.type
_entity.pdbx_description
1 polymer ?
#
loop_
_entity_poly.entity_id
_entity_poly.type
_entity_poly.pdbx_seq_one_letter_code
_entity_poly.pdbx_strand_id
1 'polypeptide(L)'
;FDVNRNEVVPISDASYAYLQQALGGKGTDLPAPAQVNMLKEQGYFSTESYIKEVRHIYSDYLSVFLARKLTKITVQLTQNCNFRCKYCIYSETHNTRQRSHSTERMTWETAKKAIDFLREHSVDSPEVNIGFYGGEPLLEFPLLKKAVEYSEQQFEGKKLTFNITTNGTLLNDEMIYFFQEHDVWMIDMVR
;
A
#
# COMPACT_ATOMS: atom_id res chain seq x y z
N PHE A 1 -11.41 -26.87 -6.16
CA PHE A 1 -10.95 -25.76 -6.99
C PHE A 1 -9.49 -25.95 -7.35
N ASP A 2 -9.16 -25.91 -8.62
CA ASP A 2 -7.79 -25.93 -9.09
C ASP A 2 -7.29 -24.50 -9.32
N VAL A 3 -6.31 -24.08 -8.52
CA VAL A 3 -5.80 -22.70 -8.52
C VAL A 3 -5.07 -22.38 -9.83
N ASN A 4 -4.37 -23.35 -10.41
CA ASN A 4 -3.56 -23.10 -11.59
C ASN A 4 -4.42 -22.94 -12.85
N ARG A 5 -5.55 -23.63 -12.91
CA ARG A 5 -6.50 -23.56 -14.04
C ARG A 5 -7.63 -22.56 -13.79
N ASN A 6 -7.78 -22.08 -12.57
CA ASN A 6 -8.89 -21.23 -12.13
C ASN A 6 -10.27 -21.89 -12.39
N GLU A 7 -10.38 -23.19 -12.12
CA GLU A 7 -11.57 -23.98 -12.41
C GLU A 7 -12.07 -24.73 -11.18
N VAL A 8 -13.40 -24.88 -11.08
CA VAL A 8 -14.03 -25.77 -10.10
C VAL A 8 -14.26 -27.11 -10.76
N VAL A 9 -13.64 -28.15 -10.20
CA VAL A 9 -13.73 -29.52 -10.71
C VAL A 9 -14.54 -30.38 -9.75
N PRO A 10 -15.67 -30.95 -10.16
CA PRO A 10 -16.40 -31.92 -9.34
C PRO A 10 -15.59 -33.23 -9.23
N ILE A 11 -15.46 -33.70 -8.00
CA ILE A 11 -14.74 -34.94 -7.70
C ILE A 11 -15.60 -35.83 -6.81
N SER A 12 -15.35 -37.15 -6.88
CA SER A 12 -16.00 -38.12 -6.02
C SER A 12 -15.48 -38.06 -4.59
N ASP A 13 -16.28 -38.54 -3.62
CA ASP A 13 -15.88 -38.61 -2.21
C ASP A 13 -14.55 -39.39 -2.02
N ALA A 14 -14.33 -40.44 -2.76
CA ALA A 14 -13.10 -41.23 -2.75
C ALA A 14 -11.89 -40.40 -3.23
N SER A 15 -12.06 -39.59 -4.28
CA SER A 15 -11.05 -38.69 -4.79
C SER A 15 -10.77 -37.56 -3.80
N TYR A 16 -11.81 -37.01 -3.15
CA TYR A 16 -11.69 -36.00 -2.14
C TYR A 16 -10.91 -36.48 -0.91
N ALA A 17 -11.27 -37.67 -0.38
CA ALA A 17 -10.58 -38.27 0.75
C ALA A 17 -9.09 -38.53 0.46
N TYR A 18 -8.77 -39.02 -0.73
CA TYR A 18 -7.41 -39.22 -1.20
C TYR A 18 -6.63 -37.91 -1.23
N LEU A 19 -7.19 -36.86 -1.84
CA LEU A 19 -6.55 -35.55 -1.96
C LEU A 19 -6.35 -34.90 -0.57
N GLN A 20 -7.30 -35.02 0.34
CA GLN A 20 -7.12 -34.51 1.72
C GLN A 20 -5.92 -35.18 2.42
N GLN A 21 -5.74 -36.49 2.28
CA GLN A 21 -4.60 -37.16 2.85
C GLN A 21 -3.28 -36.73 2.20
N ALA A 22 -3.25 -36.63 0.87
CA ALA A 22 -2.08 -36.20 0.12
C ALA A 22 -1.64 -34.78 0.47
N LEU A 23 -2.58 -33.86 0.67
CA LEU A 23 -2.32 -32.45 1.06
C LEU A 23 -1.95 -32.29 2.54
N GLY A 24 -2.33 -33.24 3.38
CA GLY A 24 -2.02 -33.22 4.82
C GLY A 24 -0.55 -33.43 5.19
N GLY A 25 0.36 -33.49 4.22
CA GLY A 25 1.82 -33.54 4.43
C GLY A 25 2.37 -34.90 4.90
N LYS A 26 1.52 -35.91 5.06
CA LYS A 26 1.95 -37.27 5.50
C LYS A 26 2.18 -38.24 4.34
N GLY A 27 1.96 -37.78 3.11
CA GLY A 27 1.90 -38.67 1.96
C GLY A 27 0.71 -39.65 2.05
N THR A 28 0.41 -40.34 1.02
CA THR A 28 -0.54 -41.46 1.06
C THR A 28 0.04 -42.64 0.32
N ASP A 29 0.07 -43.78 0.99
CA ASP A 29 0.46 -45.08 0.38
C ASP A 29 -0.69 -45.69 -0.44
N LEU A 30 -1.86 -45.05 -0.45
CA LEU A 30 -3.02 -45.51 -1.19
C LEU A 30 -2.84 -45.21 -2.69
N PRO A 31 -3.26 -46.15 -3.57
CA PRO A 31 -3.26 -45.90 -4.97
C PRO A 31 -4.24 -44.76 -5.32
N ALA A 32 -3.80 -43.86 -6.19
CA ALA A 32 -4.65 -42.73 -6.61
C ALA A 32 -5.91 -43.24 -7.32
N PRO A 33 -7.10 -42.76 -6.96
CA PRO A 33 -8.33 -43.08 -7.69
C PRO A 33 -8.22 -42.74 -9.17
N ALA A 34 -8.89 -43.55 -10.03
CA ALA A 34 -8.87 -43.35 -11.47
C ALA A 34 -9.22 -41.92 -11.91
N GLN A 35 -10.18 -41.29 -11.24
CA GLN A 35 -10.55 -39.92 -11.50
C GLN A 35 -9.40 -38.94 -11.25
N VAL A 36 -8.62 -39.14 -10.17
CA VAL A 36 -7.46 -38.28 -9.85
C VAL A 36 -6.38 -38.43 -10.91
N ASN A 37 -6.12 -39.67 -11.38
CA ASN A 37 -5.15 -39.91 -12.45
C ASN A 37 -5.59 -39.25 -13.77
N MET A 38 -6.84 -39.41 -14.15
CA MET A 38 -7.42 -38.78 -15.34
C MET A 38 -7.28 -37.23 -15.26
N LEU A 39 -7.61 -36.66 -14.14
CA LEU A 39 -7.48 -35.21 -13.94
C LEU A 39 -6.02 -34.75 -14.02
N LYS A 40 -5.07 -35.51 -13.47
CA LYS A 40 -3.63 -35.23 -13.61
C LYS A 40 -3.18 -35.28 -15.09
N GLU A 41 -3.62 -36.26 -15.86
CA GLU A 41 -3.33 -36.35 -17.29
C GLU A 41 -3.91 -35.15 -18.07
N GLN A 42 -5.02 -34.60 -17.61
CA GLN A 42 -5.63 -33.39 -18.15
C GLN A 42 -4.94 -32.10 -17.64
N GLY A 43 -3.90 -32.20 -16.82
CA GLY A 43 -3.13 -31.06 -16.30
C GLY A 43 -3.67 -30.40 -15.03
N TYR A 44 -4.62 -31.05 -14.34
CA TYR A 44 -5.05 -30.61 -13.00
C TYR A 44 -4.05 -31.04 -11.92
N PHE A 45 -4.12 -30.39 -10.77
CA PHE A 45 -3.23 -30.63 -9.62
C PHE A 45 -1.74 -30.49 -9.94
N SER A 46 -1.42 -29.69 -10.96
CA SER A 46 -0.04 -29.39 -11.31
C SER A 46 0.61 -28.53 -10.24
N THR A 47 1.87 -28.79 -9.95
CA THR A 47 2.72 -27.92 -9.14
C THR A 47 3.29 -26.76 -9.94
N GLU A 48 3.17 -26.82 -11.28
CA GLU A 48 3.59 -25.73 -12.15
C GLU A 48 2.45 -24.75 -12.35
N SER A 49 2.69 -23.50 -12.05
CA SER A 49 1.73 -22.43 -12.34
C SER A 49 1.65 -22.20 -13.84
N TYR A 50 0.42 -22.22 -14.41
CA TYR A 50 0.17 -21.78 -15.78
C TYR A 50 0.41 -20.28 -15.95
N ILE A 51 0.22 -19.52 -14.87
CA ILE A 51 0.53 -18.10 -14.86
C ILE A 51 2.02 -17.96 -14.55
N LYS A 52 2.82 -17.88 -15.60
CA LYS A 52 4.28 -17.70 -15.47
C LYS A 52 4.66 -16.24 -15.27
N GLU A 53 3.82 -15.32 -15.70
CA GLU A 53 4.05 -13.87 -15.55
C GLU A 53 2.73 -13.16 -15.35
N VAL A 54 2.69 -12.30 -14.34
CA VAL A 54 1.59 -11.32 -14.16
C VAL A 54 2.17 -9.96 -14.52
N ARG A 55 1.72 -9.38 -15.62
CA ARG A 55 2.24 -8.13 -16.14
C ARG A 55 1.11 -7.13 -16.35
N HIS A 56 1.29 -5.93 -15.84
CA HIS A 56 0.37 -4.84 -16.13
C HIS A 56 0.62 -4.31 -17.54
N ILE A 57 -0.43 -3.88 -18.25
CA ILE A 57 -0.32 -3.37 -19.64
C ILE A 57 0.64 -2.18 -19.78
N TYR A 58 0.81 -1.40 -18.70
CA TYR A 58 1.73 -0.25 -18.68
C TYR A 58 3.13 -0.58 -18.17
N SER A 59 3.47 -1.86 -17.91
CA SER A 59 4.80 -2.22 -17.39
C SER A 59 5.95 -1.77 -18.29
N ASP A 60 5.73 -1.78 -19.62
CA ASP A 60 6.74 -1.32 -20.59
C ASP A 60 6.97 0.19 -20.56
N TYR A 61 6.00 0.93 -20.07
CA TYR A 61 6.06 2.39 -19.98
C TYR A 61 6.40 2.89 -18.57
N LEU A 62 6.68 1.97 -17.63
CA LEU A 62 6.90 2.31 -16.22
C LEU A 62 8.03 3.35 -16.05
N SER A 63 9.11 3.22 -16.82
CA SER A 63 10.23 4.18 -16.78
C SER A 63 9.78 5.60 -17.15
N VAL A 64 8.93 5.74 -18.15
CA VAL A 64 8.39 7.05 -18.58
C VAL A 64 7.46 7.62 -17.52
N PHE A 65 6.57 6.78 -16.96
CA PHE A 65 5.68 7.22 -15.89
C PHE A 65 6.44 7.67 -14.65
N LEU A 66 7.45 6.90 -14.22
CA LEU A 66 8.27 7.25 -13.06
C LEU A 66 9.15 8.48 -13.31
N ALA A 67 9.62 8.69 -14.54
CA ALA A 67 10.48 9.82 -14.83
C ALA A 67 9.72 11.15 -15.00
N ARG A 68 8.46 11.14 -15.46
CA ARG A 68 7.80 12.36 -15.93
C ARG A 68 6.33 12.53 -15.54
N LYS A 69 5.67 11.46 -15.10
CA LYS A 69 4.21 11.43 -14.90
C LYS A 69 3.79 11.05 -13.48
N LEU A 70 4.64 11.25 -12.50
CA LEU A 70 4.24 11.10 -11.11
C LEU A 70 3.16 12.13 -10.77
N THR A 71 2.12 11.67 -10.10
CA THR A 71 0.99 12.50 -9.70
C THR A 71 0.87 12.62 -8.19
N LYS A 72 1.56 11.76 -7.42
CA LYS A 72 1.41 11.74 -5.98
C LYS A 72 2.67 11.28 -5.28
N ILE A 73 2.94 11.92 -4.13
CA ILE A 73 3.81 11.38 -3.08
C ILE A 73 3.07 11.36 -1.75
N THR A 74 3.47 10.46 -0.88
CA THR A 74 3.05 10.47 0.52
C THR A 74 4.29 10.54 1.39
N VAL A 75 4.37 11.55 2.24
CA VAL A 75 5.49 11.76 3.15
C VAL A 75 5.09 11.38 4.57
N GLN A 76 5.92 10.57 5.20
CA GLN A 76 5.72 10.13 6.58
C GLN A 76 6.47 11.09 7.51
N LEU A 77 5.74 12.06 8.07
CA LEU A 77 6.34 13.13 8.88
C LEU A 77 6.98 12.62 10.18
N THR A 78 6.38 11.59 10.78
CA THR A 78 6.89 10.98 12.01
C THR A 78 6.42 9.54 12.14
N GLN A 79 7.18 8.72 12.86
CA GLN A 79 6.75 7.39 13.28
C GLN A 79 6.08 7.41 14.67
N ASN A 80 6.15 8.56 15.36
CA ASN A 80 5.51 8.72 16.67
C ASN A 80 4.00 8.95 16.51
N CYS A 81 3.24 8.42 17.46
CA CYS A 81 1.79 8.61 17.56
C CYS A 81 1.41 8.74 19.03
N ASN A 82 0.44 9.59 19.31
CA ASN A 82 -0.17 9.73 20.63
C ASN A 82 -1.18 8.61 20.94
N PHE A 83 -1.51 7.75 19.95
CA PHE A 83 -2.37 6.56 20.11
C PHE A 83 -1.62 5.25 19.92
N ARG A 84 -2.25 4.15 20.40
CA ARG A 84 -1.82 2.75 20.22
C ARG A 84 -3.03 1.90 19.83
N CYS A 85 -3.63 2.21 18.69
CA CYS A 85 -4.81 1.52 18.19
C CYS A 85 -4.51 0.05 17.91
N LYS A 86 -5.39 -0.84 18.34
CA LYS A 86 -5.20 -2.30 18.18
C LYS A 86 -5.11 -2.77 16.74
N TYR A 87 -5.73 -2.06 15.81
CA TYR A 87 -5.69 -2.36 14.36
C TYR A 87 -4.51 -1.70 13.63
N CYS A 88 -3.76 -0.83 14.29
CA CYS A 88 -2.70 -0.08 13.66
C CYS A 88 -1.52 -0.99 13.32
N ILE A 89 -1.06 -0.91 12.05
CA ILE A 89 0.08 -1.70 11.58
C ILE A 89 1.39 -1.41 12.32
N TYR A 90 1.48 -0.24 12.96
CA TYR A 90 2.64 0.16 13.77
C TYR A 90 2.53 -0.27 15.23
N SER A 91 1.40 -0.84 15.66
CA SER A 91 1.22 -1.33 17.02
C SER A 91 1.93 -2.66 17.22
N GLU A 92 2.60 -2.83 18.37
CA GLU A 92 3.40 -4.02 18.71
C GLU A 92 2.60 -5.33 18.80
N THR A 93 1.26 -5.23 18.78
CA THR A 93 0.36 -6.39 18.78
C THR A 93 0.45 -7.24 17.50
N HIS A 94 0.98 -6.68 16.44
CA HIS A 94 1.23 -7.40 15.19
C HIS A 94 2.71 -7.85 15.19
N ASN A 95 2.95 -9.14 15.16
CA ASN A 95 4.28 -9.75 15.17
C ASN A 95 5.10 -9.43 13.87
N THR A 96 4.90 -8.27 13.30
CA THR A 96 5.60 -7.78 12.12
C THR A 96 6.75 -6.89 12.55
N ARG A 97 7.95 -7.44 12.54
CA ARG A 97 9.21 -6.74 12.89
C ARG A 97 9.56 -5.56 11.96
N GLN A 98 8.73 -5.21 11.01
CA GLN A 98 9.07 -4.25 9.96
C GLN A 98 8.53 -2.84 10.19
N ARG A 99 7.51 -2.67 11.05
CA ARG A 99 6.91 -1.36 11.33
C ARG A 99 6.55 -1.28 12.81
N SER A 100 7.14 -0.34 13.50
CA SER A 100 6.84 -0.04 14.90
C SER A 100 6.76 1.47 15.10
N HIS A 101 6.03 1.89 16.12
CA HIS A 101 6.12 3.27 16.57
C HIS A 101 7.55 3.53 17.07
N SER A 102 8.12 4.65 16.65
CA SER A 102 9.40 5.15 17.12
C SER A 102 9.34 6.66 17.31
N THR A 103 10.42 7.26 17.77
CA THR A 103 10.56 8.72 17.92
C THR A 103 11.12 9.37 16.67
N GLU A 104 11.31 8.62 15.59
CA GLU A 104 11.85 9.14 14.33
C GLU A 104 10.93 10.19 13.73
N ARG A 105 11.54 11.27 13.29
CA ARG A 105 10.89 12.43 12.66
C ARG A 105 11.57 12.76 11.36
N MET A 106 10.79 13.14 10.37
CA MET A 106 11.33 13.63 9.10
C MET A 106 12.00 14.98 9.30
N THR A 107 13.17 15.16 8.72
CA THR A 107 13.83 16.48 8.69
C THR A 107 13.26 17.32 7.55
N TRP A 108 13.44 18.62 7.65
CA TRP A 108 13.08 19.55 6.58
C TRP A 108 13.80 19.20 5.25
N GLU A 109 15.08 18.87 5.34
CA GLU A 109 15.90 18.52 4.18
C GLU A 109 15.34 17.29 3.46
N THR A 110 14.82 16.31 4.21
CA THR A 110 14.19 15.11 3.64
C THR A 110 12.84 15.45 3.02
N ALA A 111 12.00 16.23 3.69
CA ALA A 111 10.72 16.67 3.16
C ALA A 111 10.91 17.49 1.87
N LYS A 112 11.84 18.43 1.88
CA LYS A 112 12.21 19.23 0.70
C LYS A 112 12.64 18.36 -0.47
N LYS A 113 13.54 17.40 -0.25
CA LYS A 113 13.97 16.47 -1.30
C LYS A 113 12.82 15.67 -1.89
N ALA A 114 11.87 15.23 -1.07
CA ALA A 114 10.70 14.50 -1.54
C ALA A 114 9.79 15.38 -2.42
N ILE A 115 9.59 16.65 -2.05
CA ILE A 115 8.82 17.61 -2.83
C ILE A 115 9.53 17.94 -4.15
N ASP A 116 10.84 18.19 -4.10
CA ASP A 116 11.66 18.43 -5.30
C ASP A 116 11.64 17.23 -6.25
N PHE A 117 11.73 16.02 -5.71
CA PHE A 117 11.60 14.78 -6.48
C PHE A 117 10.24 14.70 -7.20
N LEU A 118 9.13 14.97 -6.51
CA LEU A 118 7.82 15.00 -7.17
C LEU A 118 7.79 16.05 -8.29
N ARG A 119 8.32 17.25 -8.06
CA ARG A 119 8.39 18.31 -9.06
C ARG A 119 9.15 17.86 -10.31
N GLU A 120 10.32 17.27 -10.13
CA GLU A 120 11.19 16.82 -11.23
C GLU A 120 10.56 15.69 -12.03
N HIS A 121 9.78 14.81 -11.37
CA HIS A 121 9.18 13.63 -11.97
C HIS A 121 7.71 13.80 -12.39
N SER A 122 7.14 14.99 -12.24
CA SER A 122 5.75 15.29 -12.61
C SER A 122 5.61 16.26 -13.78
N VAL A 123 6.64 16.38 -14.62
CA VAL A 123 6.71 17.39 -15.69
C VAL A 123 5.48 17.35 -16.58
N ASP A 124 5.03 16.16 -16.96
CA ASP A 124 3.89 15.95 -17.85
C ASP A 124 2.55 15.77 -17.10
N SER A 125 2.54 15.92 -15.78
CA SER A 125 1.32 15.79 -14.96
C SER A 125 0.67 17.17 -14.77
N PRO A 126 -0.59 17.36 -15.17
CA PRO A 126 -1.29 18.63 -14.98
C PRO A 126 -1.67 18.87 -13.51
N GLU A 127 -1.76 17.80 -12.73
CA GLU A 127 -2.11 17.85 -11.32
C GLU A 127 -1.18 16.95 -10.49
N VAL A 128 -0.94 17.36 -9.26
CA VAL A 128 -0.16 16.61 -8.29
C VAL A 128 -0.80 16.64 -6.91
N ASN A 129 -0.53 15.60 -6.13
CA ASN A 129 -1.01 15.48 -4.75
C ASN A 129 0.14 15.16 -3.81
N ILE A 130 0.17 15.83 -2.66
CA ILE A 130 1.10 15.55 -1.57
C ILE A 130 0.29 15.09 -0.36
N GLY A 131 0.46 13.82 0.02
CA GLY A 131 -0.16 13.23 1.20
C GLY A 131 0.76 13.31 2.42
N PHE A 132 0.21 13.70 3.56
CA PHE A 132 0.88 13.67 4.86
C PHE A 132 0.38 12.47 5.66
N TYR A 133 1.31 11.67 6.14
CA TYR A 133 1.04 10.43 6.84
C TYR A 133 2.05 10.21 7.98
N GLY A 134 1.89 9.13 8.73
CA GLY A 134 2.84 8.72 9.74
C GLY A 134 2.19 8.00 10.89
N GLY A 135 2.75 8.11 12.08
CA GLY A 135 2.06 7.78 13.31
C GLY A 135 0.89 8.76 13.52
N GLU A 136 1.19 9.95 14.01
CA GLU A 136 0.25 11.08 14.00
C GLU A 136 0.96 12.32 13.39
N PRO A 137 0.65 12.70 12.16
CA PRO A 137 1.35 13.78 11.47
C PRO A 137 1.13 15.16 12.10
N LEU A 138 0.06 15.40 12.85
CA LEU A 138 -0.16 16.66 13.55
C LEU A 138 0.85 16.91 14.69
N LEU A 139 1.59 15.90 15.15
CA LEU A 139 2.73 16.08 16.05
C LEU A 139 3.86 16.88 15.40
N GLU A 140 3.90 16.89 14.06
CA GLU A 140 4.89 17.61 13.25
C GLU A 140 4.25 18.74 12.44
N PHE A 141 3.23 19.40 12.99
CA PHE A 141 2.51 20.47 12.29
C PHE A 141 3.42 21.60 11.76
N PRO A 142 4.47 22.05 12.46
CA PRO A 142 5.40 23.03 11.92
C PRO A 142 6.10 22.58 10.65
N LEU A 143 6.47 21.30 10.56
CA LEU A 143 7.08 20.73 9.36
C LEU A 143 6.05 20.62 8.23
N LEU A 144 4.82 20.18 8.55
CA LEU A 144 3.71 20.09 7.61
C LEU A 144 3.44 21.46 6.98
N LYS A 145 3.28 22.48 7.82
CA LYS A 145 3.04 23.87 7.38
C LYS A 145 4.12 24.32 6.39
N LYS A 146 5.38 24.16 6.76
CA LYS A 146 6.53 24.51 5.91
C LYS A 146 6.54 23.74 4.59
N ALA A 147 6.14 22.44 4.61
CA ALA A 147 6.07 21.62 3.42
C ALA A 147 4.95 22.06 2.46
N VAL A 148 3.77 22.42 2.98
CA VAL A 148 2.66 22.98 2.20
C VAL A 148 3.08 24.28 1.53
N GLU A 149 3.53 25.28 2.31
CA GLU A 149 3.95 26.59 1.82
C GLU A 149 5.07 26.49 0.76
N TYR A 150 6.04 25.60 0.97
CA TYR A 150 7.09 25.34 -0.02
C TYR A 150 6.54 24.70 -1.28
N SER A 151 5.63 23.75 -1.16
CA SER A 151 5.05 23.05 -2.31
C SER A 151 4.25 24.00 -3.20
N GLU A 152 3.49 24.92 -2.63
CA GLU A 152 2.74 25.93 -3.40
C GLU A 152 3.67 26.76 -4.27
N GLN A 153 4.83 27.14 -3.76
CA GLN A 153 5.84 27.86 -4.56
C GLN A 153 6.46 27.00 -5.65
N GLN A 154 6.67 25.69 -5.40
CA GLN A 154 7.34 24.79 -6.35
C GLN A 154 6.42 24.31 -7.49
N PHE A 155 5.11 24.30 -7.26
CA PHE A 155 4.12 23.80 -8.22
C PHE A 155 3.23 24.90 -8.80
N GLU A 156 3.71 26.14 -8.79
CA GLU A 156 3.00 27.25 -9.45
C GLU A 156 2.62 26.89 -10.89
N GLY A 157 1.35 27.11 -11.24
CA GLY A 157 0.80 26.76 -12.55
C GLY A 157 0.33 25.32 -12.72
N LYS A 158 0.49 24.44 -11.69
CA LYS A 158 -0.12 23.12 -11.64
C LYS A 158 -1.27 23.08 -10.62
N LYS A 159 -2.22 22.19 -10.83
CA LYS A 159 -3.22 21.90 -9.81
C LYS A 159 -2.56 21.08 -8.69
N LEU A 160 -2.29 21.73 -7.58
CA LEU A 160 -1.72 21.13 -6.38
C LEU A 160 -2.84 20.87 -5.38
N THR A 161 -2.83 19.67 -4.78
CA THR A 161 -3.74 19.29 -3.72
C THR A 161 -2.98 18.61 -2.59
N PHE A 162 -3.51 18.75 -1.37
CA PHE A 162 -2.95 18.13 -0.19
C PHE A 162 -3.96 17.22 0.49
N ASN A 163 -3.47 16.16 1.12
CA ASN A 163 -4.28 15.38 2.05
C ASN A 163 -3.48 14.96 3.27
N ILE A 164 -4.15 14.87 4.40
CA ILE A 164 -3.57 14.40 5.66
C ILE A 164 -4.40 13.24 6.21
N THR A 165 -3.73 12.20 6.67
CA THR A 165 -4.35 11.11 7.43
C THR A 165 -4.00 11.29 8.90
N THR A 166 -5.00 11.59 9.73
CA THR A 166 -4.81 11.95 11.15
C THR A 166 -5.87 11.30 12.03
N ASN A 167 -5.56 11.12 13.31
CA ASN A 167 -6.54 10.75 14.31
C ASN A 167 -7.35 11.96 14.83
N GLY A 168 -7.01 13.17 14.41
CA GLY A 168 -7.75 14.40 14.70
C GLY A 168 -7.65 14.95 16.12
N THR A 169 -7.04 14.22 17.07
CA THR A 169 -7.09 14.59 18.49
C THR A 169 -6.25 15.82 18.85
N LEU A 170 -5.33 16.20 17.98
CA LEU A 170 -4.47 17.38 18.18
C LEU A 170 -4.96 18.60 17.40
N LEU A 171 -6.08 18.49 16.68
CA LEU A 171 -6.64 19.62 15.94
C LEU A 171 -6.98 20.78 16.89
N ASN A 172 -6.61 21.96 16.44
CA ASN A 172 -6.95 23.24 17.05
C ASN A 172 -7.35 24.25 15.98
N ASP A 173 -7.81 25.42 16.39
CA ASP A 173 -8.30 26.45 15.47
C ASP A 173 -7.21 26.90 14.47
N GLU A 174 -5.95 27.04 14.90
CA GLU A 174 -4.83 27.40 14.02
C GLU A 174 -4.67 26.38 12.87
N MET A 175 -4.69 25.09 13.20
CA MET A 175 -4.55 24.02 12.22
C MET A 175 -5.76 23.98 11.27
N ILE A 176 -6.98 24.17 11.80
CA ILE A 176 -8.20 24.17 11.00
C ILE A 176 -8.18 25.35 10.01
N TYR A 177 -7.85 26.56 10.46
CA TYR A 177 -7.73 27.71 9.56
C TYR A 177 -6.65 27.50 8.51
N PHE A 178 -5.50 26.98 8.87
CA PHE A 178 -4.42 26.68 7.95
C PHE A 178 -4.87 25.66 6.88
N PHE A 179 -5.57 24.58 7.27
CA PHE A 179 -6.04 23.58 6.33
C PHE A 179 -7.13 24.12 5.37
N GLN A 180 -7.96 25.02 5.85
CA GLN A 180 -8.95 25.70 4.99
C GLN A 180 -8.29 26.68 4.02
N GLU A 181 -7.30 27.44 4.46
CA GLU A 181 -6.57 28.40 3.64
C GLU A 181 -5.80 27.73 2.50
N HIS A 182 -5.21 26.56 2.77
CA HIS A 182 -4.34 25.84 1.84
C HIS A 182 -5.01 24.61 1.17
N ASP A 183 -6.33 24.49 1.28
CA ASP A 183 -7.13 23.37 0.70
C ASP A 183 -6.57 21.98 1.05
N VAL A 184 -6.20 21.78 2.33
CA VAL A 184 -5.71 20.49 2.83
C VAL A 184 -6.88 19.61 3.23
N TRP A 185 -7.08 18.51 2.50
CA TRP A 185 -8.18 17.56 2.74
C TRP A 185 -7.83 16.60 3.87
N MET A 186 -8.70 16.51 4.86
CA MET A 186 -8.54 15.60 5.98
C MET A 186 -9.16 14.24 5.67
N ILE A 187 -8.37 13.18 5.89
CA ILE A 187 -8.85 11.80 5.91
C ILE A 187 -8.81 11.36 7.37
N ASP A 188 -9.98 11.29 7.98
CA ASP A 188 -10.12 10.81 9.36
C ASP A 188 -10.04 9.28 9.38
N MET A 189 -9.19 8.74 10.24
CA MET A 189 -9.00 7.30 10.45
C MET A 189 -9.44 6.84 11.84
N VAL A 190 -10.24 7.63 12.55
CA VAL A 190 -10.68 7.24 13.89
C VAL A 190 -12.07 6.62 13.87
N ARG A 191 -12.12 5.34 14.13
CA ARG A 191 -13.22 4.69 14.85
C ARG A 191 -12.70 3.65 15.82
#